data_4b35c41941ec72677d8fb88f5da3de6e
#
_entry.id   4b35c41941ec72677d8fb88f5da3de6e
#
_cell.length_a   1.000
_cell.length_b   1.000
_cell.length_c   1.000
_cell.angle_alpha   90.00
_cell.angle_beta   90.00
_cell.angle_gamma   90.00
#
_symmetry.space_group_name_H-M   'P 1'
#
loop_
_entity.id
_entity.type
_entity.pdbx_description
1 polymer ?
#
loop_
_entity_poly.entity_id
_entity_poly.type
_entity_poly.pdbx_seq_one_letter_code
_entity_poly.pdbx_strand_id
1 'polypeptide(L)'
;MKRRALLQILVLLLFALPNAKGANDGPSRTGDDLFAKANTEFAAGNFKAAIADYQTVVDSGERSANLFYDLGNAYFRHGDFGRAILNYDRALRLDPRHPEADANLRIAHDQAHSLELAPSALEKYLDFGTANFFAIVAAIFFWLAIIWLILRPGRVLWELAGIFLAAICGFAAFTLENGTRGQGLAIVIAENAEARVATVDSARSVLALPPGSEVVILEERGDWNYAALPNDQRGWIAANAAERVRL
;
A
#
# COMPACT_ATOMS: atom_id res chain seq x y z
N MET A 1 46.34 4.03 12.72
CA MET A 1 45.86 5.31 12.18
C MET A 1 44.79 5.13 11.09
N LYS A 2 44.97 4.26 10.08
CA LYS A 2 44.03 4.08 8.95
C LYS A 2 42.58 3.67 9.35
N ARG A 3 42.39 2.86 10.43
CA ARG A 3 41.06 2.39 10.88
C ARG A 3 40.23 3.48 11.55
N ARG A 4 40.82 4.42 12.27
CA ARG A 4 40.12 5.57 12.88
C ARG A 4 39.65 6.57 11.81
N ALA A 5 40.42 6.74 10.74
CA ALA A 5 40.06 7.59 9.62
C ALA A 5 38.88 6.98 8.83
N LEU A 6 38.85 5.64 8.62
CA LEU A 6 37.73 4.95 7.99
C LEU A 6 36.45 5.08 8.81
N LEU A 7 36.53 4.97 10.14
CA LEU A 7 35.37 5.16 11.03
C LEU A 7 34.83 6.60 10.97
N GLN A 8 35.71 7.58 10.91
CA GLN A 8 35.34 9.00 10.79
C GLN A 8 34.67 9.28 9.44
N ILE A 9 35.13 8.67 8.34
CA ILE A 9 34.52 8.80 7.02
C ILE A 9 33.13 8.13 7.00
N LEU A 10 32.99 6.96 7.64
CA LEU A 10 31.71 6.25 7.72
C LEU A 10 30.68 7.03 8.56
N VAL A 11 31.11 7.62 9.67
CA VAL A 11 30.27 8.49 10.52
C VAL A 11 29.87 9.76 9.76
N LEU A 12 30.78 10.38 9.01
CA LEU A 12 30.49 11.54 8.15
C LEU A 12 29.50 11.21 7.02
N LEU A 13 29.59 10.01 6.42
CA LEU A 13 28.62 9.54 5.41
C LEU A 13 27.23 9.27 5.99
N LEU A 14 27.14 8.80 7.25
CA LEU A 14 25.86 8.62 7.95
C LEU A 14 25.16 9.95 8.29
N PHE A 15 25.95 11.02 8.54
CA PHE A 15 25.43 12.37 8.79
C PHE A 15 25.25 13.20 7.53
N ALA A 16 25.75 12.75 6.38
CA ALA A 16 25.59 13.40 5.07
C ALA A 16 24.28 12.98 4.35
N LEU A 17 23.37 12.27 5.02
CA LEU A 17 22.01 12.15 4.53
C LEU A 17 21.45 13.57 4.41
N PRO A 18 21.01 14.00 3.22
CA PRO A 18 20.34 15.28 3.09
C PRO A 18 19.20 15.27 4.11
N ASN A 19 19.20 16.24 5.03
CA ASN A 19 17.99 16.60 5.74
C ASN A 19 16.97 16.90 4.62
N ALA A 20 16.20 15.91 4.24
CA ALA A 20 14.93 16.14 3.61
C ALA A 20 14.13 16.92 4.67
N LYS A 21 14.31 18.25 4.65
CA LYS A 21 13.30 19.16 5.15
C LYS A 21 12.09 18.75 4.32
N GLY A 22 11.24 17.89 4.90
CA GLY A 22 9.88 17.80 4.48
C GLY A 22 9.41 19.24 4.44
N ALA A 23 9.05 19.71 3.28
CA ALA A 23 8.24 20.90 3.17
C ALA A 23 7.00 20.57 4.02
N ASN A 24 6.98 21.06 5.26
CA ASN A 24 5.77 21.24 6.02
C ASN A 24 5.06 22.43 5.35
N ASP A 25 4.60 22.23 4.15
CA ASP A 25 3.45 22.94 3.67
C ASP A 25 2.30 22.34 4.49
N GLY A 26 2.02 22.99 5.62
CA GLY A 26 0.81 22.70 6.38
C GLY A 26 -0.38 22.74 5.41
N PRO A 27 -1.47 21.99 5.70
CA PRO A 27 -2.62 21.90 4.82
C PRO A 27 -2.98 23.31 4.33
N SER A 28 -3.14 23.46 3.02
CA SER A 28 -3.45 24.77 2.46
C SER A 28 -4.80 25.16 3.04
N ARG A 29 -4.97 26.43 3.48
CA ARG A 29 -6.28 26.91 4.01
C ARG A 29 -7.43 26.52 3.08
N THR A 30 -7.18 26.47 1.79
CA THR A 30 -8.14 26.02 0.77
C THR A 30 -8.48 24.53 0.89
N GLY A 31 -7.54 23.67 1.25
CA GLY A 31 -7.77 22.23 1.46
C GLY A 31 -8.61 21.98 2.72
N ASP A 32 -8.29 22.66 3.82
CA ASP A 32 -9.07 22.56 5.07
C ASP A 32 -10.50 23.06 4.88
N ASP A 33 -10.70 24.16 4.16
CA ASP A 33 -12.03 24.71 3.88
C ASP A 33 -12.86 23.75 3.01
N LEU A 34 -12.24 23.13 1.99
CA LEU A 34 -12.90 22.14 1.14
C LEU A 34 -13.22 20.85 1.91
N PHE A 35 -12.30 20.38 2.76
CA PHE A 35 -12.55 19.24 3.62
C PHE A 35 -13.71 19.49 4.58
N ALA A 36 -13.75 20.65 5.23
CA ALA A 36 -14.86 21.05 6.12
C ALA A 36 -16.20 21.16 5.35
N LYS A 37 -16.16 21.66 4.11
CA LYS A 37 -17.34 21.70 3.24
C LYS A 37 -17.82 20.30 2.90
N ALA A 38 -16.90 19.40 2.51
CA ALA A 38 -17.23 18.00 2.22
C ALA A 38 -17.90 17.29 3.40
N ASN A 39 -17.40 17.53 4.63
CA ASN A 39 -18.02 17.02 5.86
C ASN A 39 -19.45 17.56 6.05
N THR A 40 -19.69 18.82 5.71
CA THR A 40 -21.02 19.43 5.79
C THR A 40 -21.98 18.81 4.77
N GLU A 41 -21.54 18.62 3.52
CA GLU A 41 -22.31 17.95 2.47
C GLU A 41 -22.62 16.48 2.84
N PHE A 42 -21.62 15.78 3.41
CA PHE A 42 -21.82 14.41 3.90
C PHE A 42 -22.88 14.35 5.00
N ALA A 43 -22.81 15.23 5.99
CA ALA A 43 -23.77 15.30 7.09
C ALA A 43 -25.19 15.67 6.61
N ALA A 44 -25.30 16.44 5.54
CA ALA A 44 -26.58 16.78 4.88
C ALA A 44 -27.13 15.63 4.00
N GLY A 45 -26.38 14.54 3.83
CA GLY A 45 -26.76 13.41 2.96
C GLY A 45 -26.46 13.64 1.48
N ASN A 46 -25.79 14.72 1.12
CA ASN A 46 -25.39 15.08 -0.24
C ASN A 46 -24.12 14.31 -0.66
N PHE A 47 -24.16 12.98 -0.61
CA PHE A 47 -22.95 12.13 -0.76
C PHE A 47 -22.19 12.38 -2.06
N LYS A 48 -22.88 12.63 -3.17
CA LYS A 48 -22.23 12.94 -4.46
C LYS A 48 -21.43 14.26 -4.41
N ALA A 49 -21.94 15.28 -3.73
CA ALA A 49 -21.24 16.56 -3.55
C ALA A 49 -20.04 16.37 -2.61
N ALA A 50 -20.23 15.66 -1.49
CA ALA A 50 -19.15 15.32 -0.56
C ALA A 50 -18.01 14.56 -1.26
N ILE A 51 -18.30 13.55 -2.09
CA ILE A 51 -17.31 12.82 -2.88
C ILE A 51 -16.51 13.77 -3.76
N ALA A 52 -17.17 14.69 -4.49
CA ALA A 52 -16.50 15.62 -5.39
C ALA A 52 -15.56 16.59 -4.61
N ASP A 53 -16.01 17.09 -3.47
CA ASP A 53 -15.21 17.98 -2.63
C ASP A 53 -14.01 17.23 -2.00
N TYR A 54 -14.20 16.03 -1.43
CA TYR A 54 -13.09 15.20 -0.91
C TYR A 54 -12.09 14.82 -2.01
N GLN A 55 -12.60 14.44 -3.21
CA GLN A 55 -11.72 14.10 -4.34
C GLN A 55 -10.87 15.30 -4.75
N THR A 56 -11.43 16.51 -4.74
CA THR A 56 -10.69 17.76 -5.01
C THR A 56 -9.55 17.96 -4.00
N VAL A 57 -9.79 17.62 -2.72
CA VAL A 57 -8.72 17.66 -1.69
C VAL A 57 -7.64 16.62 -1.97
N VAL A 58 -8.01 15.39 -2.36
CA VAL A 58 -7.05 14.35 -2.78
C VAL A 58 -6.24 14.80 -4.00
N ASP A 59 -6.90 15.40 -5.00
CA ASP A 59 -6.27 15.86 -6.26
C ASP A 59 -5.32 17.04 -6.02
N SER A 60 -5.52 17.83 -4.94
CA SER A 60 -4.57 18.87 -4.51
C SER A 60 -3.28 18.32 -3.91
N GLY A 61 -3.17 16.99 -3.74
CA GLY A 61 -2.01 16.29 -3.19
C GLY A 61 -2.09 16.01 -1.68
N GLU A 62 -3.17 16.42 -1.02
CA GLU A 62 -3.37 16.11 0.39
C GLU A 62 -3.73 14.64 0.59
N ARG A 63 -3.07 14.00 1.56
CA ARG A 63 -3.22 12.58 1.83
C ARG A 63 -3.17 12.32 3.33
N SER A 64 -4.32 12.00 3.91
CA SER A 64 -4.41 11.58 5.31
C SER A 64 -5.34 10.37 5.45
N ALA A 65 -5.14 9.58 6.50
CA ALA A 65 -5.99 8.43 6.79
C ALA A 65 -7.46 8.86 6.96
N ASN A 66 -7.70 9.96 7.65
CA ASN A 66 -9.05 10.49 7.86
C ASN A 66 -9.70 10.94 6.54
N LEU A 67 -8.97 11.62 5.64
CA LEU A 67 -9.49 12.03 4.33
C LEU A 67 -9.97 10.81 3.52
N PHE A 68 -9.14 9.77 3.42
CA PHE A 68 -9.54 8.56 2.70
C PHE A 68 -10.66 7.80 3.41
N TYR A 69 -10.65 7.77 4.74
CA TYR A 69 -11.75 7.17 5.51
C TYR A 69 -13.08 7.88 5.24
N ASP A 70 -13.12 9.21 5.28
CA ASP A 70 -14.33 9.98 5.04
C ASP A 70 -14.79 9.90 3.59
N LEU A 71 -13.87 9.91 2.64
CA LEU A 71 -14.15 9.66 1.22
C LEU A 71 -14.71 8.24 1.02
N GLY A 72 -14.15 7.22 1.70
CA GLY A 72 -14.67 5.86 1.73
C GLY A 72 -16.11 5.80 2.26
N ASN A 73 -16.39 6.50 3.36
CA ASN A 73 -17.74 6.61 3.91
C ASN A 73 -18.72 7.25 2.92
N ALA A 74 -18.29 8.31 2.21
CA ALA A 74 -19.12 8.98 1.23
C ALA A 74 -19.46 8.06 0.04
N TYR A 75 -18.48 7.31 -0.48
CA TYR A 75 -18.72 6.29 -1.52
C TYR A 75 -19.62 5.16 -1.02
N PHE A 76 -19.40 4.66 0.20
CA PHE A 76 -20.24 3.63 0.80
C PHE A 76 -21.71 4.06 0.90
N ARG A 77 -21.94 5.27 1.42
CA ARG A 77 -23.29 5.85 1.53
C ARG A 77 -23.92 6.15 0.16
N HIS A 78 -23.11 6.38 -0.86
CA HIS A 78 -23.55 6.56 -2.24
C HIS A 78 -23.87 5.23 -2.94
N GLY A 79 -23.42 4.08 -2.38
CA GLY A 79 -23.60 2.74 -2.94
C GLY A 79 -22.48 2.28 -3.86
N ASP A 80 -21.40 3.06 -4.01
CA ASP A 80 -20.21 2.67 -4.76
C ASP A 80 -19.23 1.92 -3.82
N PHE A 81 -19.52 0.63 -3.61
CA PHE A 81 -18.75 -0.17 -2.66
C PHE A 81 -17.32 -0.43 -3.13
N GLY A 82 -17.08 -0.52 -4.45
CA GLY A 82 -15.72 -0.71 -4.98
C GLY A 82 -14.79 0.45 -4.61
N ARG A 83 -15.24 1.70 -4.82
CA ARG A 83 -14.47 2.88 -4.41
C ARG A 83 -14.44 3.09 -2.90
N ALA A 84 -15.47 2.66 -2.18
CA ALA A 84 -15.44 2.68 -0.71
C ALA A 84 -14.32 1.80 -0.17
N ILE A 85 -14.22 0.54 -0.63
CA ILE A 85 -13.17 -0.41 -0.26
C ILE A 85 -11.79 0.15 -0.60
N LEU A 86 -11.60 0.66 -1.82
CA LEU A 86 -10.35 1.28 -2.23
C LEU A 86 -9.89 2.38 -1.26
N ASN A 87 -10.81 3.24 -0.83
CA ASN A 87 -10.46 4.37 0.04
C ASN A 87 -10.26 3.94 1.50
N TYR A 88 -10.97 2.94 2.01
CA TYR A 88 -10.68 2.36 3.32
C TYR A 88 -9.30 1.67 3.34
N ASP A 89 -8.93 0.95 2.29
CA ASP A 89 -7.58 0.37 2.16
C ASP A 89 -6.50 1.45 2.12
N ARG A 90 -6.73 2.57 1.43
CA ARG A 90 -5.82 3.72 1.42
C ARG A 90 -5.67 4.34 2.80
N ALA A 91 -6.77 4.46 3.55
CA ALA A 91 -6.75 4.94 4.93
C ALA A 91 -5.90 4.02 5.81
N LEU A 92 -6.10 2.70 5.73
CA LEU A 92 -5.35 1.69 6.49
C LEU A 92 -3.88 1.60 6.08
N ARG A 93 -3.53 1.95 4.84
CA ARG A 93 -2.13 2.07 4.45
C ARG A 93 -1.40 3.23 5.12
N LEU A 94 -2.10 4.33 5.36
CA LEU A 94 -1.57 5.51 6.04
C LEU A 94 -1.59 5.33 7.57
N ASP A 95 -2.67 4.76 8.09
CA ASP A 95 -2.80 4.38 9.50
C ASP A 95 -3.30 2.93 9.65
N PRO A 96 -2.40 1.95 9.79
CA PRO A 96 -2.77 0.53 9.95
C PRO A 96 -3.57 0.21 11.20
N ARG A 97 -3.71 1.16 12.13
CA ARG A 97 -4.44 0.99 13.38
C ARG A 97 -5.74 1.79 13.42
N HIS A 98 -6.22 2.27 12.30
CA HIS A 98 -7.49 3.01 12.21
C HIS A 98 -8.67 2.04 12.38
N PRO A 99 -9.30 1.96 13.58
CA PRO A 99 -10.25 0.88 13.89
C PRO A 99 -11.54 1.01 13.10
N GLU A 100 -11.99 2.23 12.84
CA GLU A 100 -13.23 2.50 12.10
C GLU A 100 -13.05 2.16 10.62
N ALA A 101 -11.89 2.42 10.03
CA ALA A 101 -11.61 2.07 8.64
C ALA A 101 -11.58 0.55 8.44
N ASP A 102 -10.94 -0.20 9.36
CA ASP A 102 -10.91 -1.66 9.32
C ASP A 102 -12.32 -2.27 9.47
N ALA A 103 -13.13 -1.74 10.40
CA ALA A 103 -14.50 -2.21 10.59
C ALA A 103 -15.38 -1.93 9.35
N ASN A 104 -15.30 -0.71 8.79
CA ASN A 104 -16.09 -0.31 7.63
C ASN A 104 -15.65 -1.03 6.35
N LEU A 105 -14.34 -1.33 6.22
CA LEU A 105 -13.81 -2.13 5.11
C LEU A 105 -14.47 -3.50 5.07
N ARG A 106 -14.54 -4.21 6.21
CA ARG A 106 -15.21 -5.52 6.29
C ARG A 106 -16.68 -5.44 5.91
N ILE A 107 -17.39 -4.42 6.42
CA ILE A 107 -18.80 -4.21 6.07
C ILE A 107 -18.95 -3.95 4.56
N ALA A 108 -18.04 -3.17 3.96
CA ALA A 108 -18.08 -2.88 2.54
C ALA A 108 -17.82 -4.12 1.67
N HIS A 109 -16.87 -4.98 2.06
CA HIS A 109 -16.62 -6.28 1.41
C HIS A 109 -17.86 -7.19 1.46
N ASP A 110 -18.51 -7.29 2.63
CA ASP A 110 -19.73 -8.08 2.79
C ASP A 110 -20.87 -7.55 1.90
N GLN A 111 -21.05 -6.24 1.83
CA GLN A 111 -22.11 -5.62 1.00
C GLN A 111 -21.85 -5.76 -0.50
N ALA A 112 -20.60 -5.66 -0.91
CA ALA A 112 -20.19 -5.82 -2.30
C ALA A 112 -20.16 -7.29 -2.76
N HIS A 113 -20.19 -8.25 -1.83
CA HIS A 113 -19.87 -9.66 -2.11
C HIS A 113 -18.54 -9.80 -2.85
N SER A 114 -17.57 -8.95 -2.50
CA SER A 114 -16.30 -8.88 -3.18
C SER A 114 -15.40 -10.07 -2.85
N LEU A 115 -14.48 -10.37 -3.75
CA LEU A 115 -13.54 -11.47 -3.59
C LEU A 115 -12.23 -10.94 -3.00
N GLU A 116 -11.80 -11.52 -1.89
CA GLU A 116 -10.57 -11.14 -1.21
C GLU A 116 -9.41 -12.09 -1.56
N LEU A 117 -8.20 -11.54 -1.65
CA LEU A 117 -6.98 -12.33 -1.83
C LEU A 117 -6.60 -13.05 -0.53
N ALA A 118 -6.38 -14.34 -0.63
CA ALA A 118 -5.85 -15.09 0.50
C ALA A 118 -4.34 -14.81 0.67
N PRO A 119 -3.89 -14.26 1.82
CA PRO A 119 -2.47 -14.08 2.06
C PRO A 119 -1.77 -15.43 2.11
N SER A 120 -0.57 -15.50 1.54
CA SER A 120 0.26 -16.70 1.58
C SER A 120 0.59 -17.11 3.03
N ALA A 121 0.96 -18.38 3.25
CA ALA A 121 1.37 -18.85 4.58
C ALA A 121 2.52 -18.01 5.15
N LEU A 122 3.45 -17.59 4.32
CA LEU A 122 4.59 -16.76 4.73
C LEU A 122 4.14 -15.35 5.13
N GLU A 123 3.23 -14.72 4.38
CA GLU A 123 2.67 -13.40 4.73
C GLU A 123 1.96 -13.45 6.08
N LYS A 124 1.18 -14.51 6.36
CA LYS A 124 0.53 -14.71 7.66
C LYS A 124 1.53 -14.78 8.83
N TYR A 125 2.69 -15.44 8.63
CA TYR A 125 3.74 -15.49 9.65
C TYR A 125 4.45 -14.15 9.85
N LEU A 126 4.47 -13.28 8.82
CA LEU A 126 5.11 -11.97 8.84
C LEU A 126 4.16 -10.83 9.24
N ASP A 127 2.91 -11.12 9.54
CA ASP A 127 1.85 -10.13 9.84
C ASP A 127 2.09 -9.26 11.09
N PHE A 128 3.10 -9.61 11.91
CA PHE A 128 3.50 -8.81 13.07
C PHE A 128 4.30 -7.54 12.72
N GLY A 129 4.68 -7.35 11.45
CA GLY A 129 5.46 -6.20 11.01
C GLY A 129 5.16 -5.80 9.56
N THR A 130 5.46 -4.55 9.25
CA THR A 130 5.35 -4.02 7.88
C THR A 130 6.61 -4.29 7.06
N ALA A 131 6.54 -4.21 5.72
CA ALA A 131 7.71 -4.31 4.85
C ALA A 131 8.79 -3.29 5.25
N ASN A 132 8.40 -2.04 5.57
CA ASN A 132 9.32 -1.01 6.03
C ASN A 132 10.00 -1.37 7.36
N PHE A 133 9.27 -1.98 8.30
CA PHE A 133 9.85 -2.45 9.57
C PHE A 133 10.97 -3.45 9.30
N PHE A 134 10.70 -4.48 8.49
CA PHE A 134 11.71 -5.48 8.15
C PHE A 134 12.88 -4.91 7.36
N ALA A 135 12.65 -3.95 6.46
CA ALA A 135 13.71 -3.27 5.72
C ALA A 135 14.63 -2.46 6.65
N ILE A 136 14.08 -1.75 7.63
CA ILE A 136 14.85 -1.01 8.63
C ILE A 136 15.67 -1.96 9.50
N VAL A 137 15.08 -3.05 9.97
CA VAL A 137 15.77 -4.07 10.77
C VAL A 137 16.89 -4.73 9.96
N ALA A 138 16.66 -5.04 8.68
CA ALA A 138 17.69 -5.55 7.78
C ALA A 138 18.88 -4.57 7.66
N ALA A 139 18.61 -3.29 7.47
CA ALA A 139 19.64 -2.25 7.39
C ALA A 139 20.43 -2.15 8.70
N ILE A 140 19.78 -2.23 9.85
CA ILE A 140 20.43 -2.21 11.17
C ILE A 140 21.40 -3.40 11.29
N PHE A 141 20.96 -4.64 11.03
CA PHE A 141 21.84 -5.81 11.11
C PHE A 141 22.98 -5.75 10.13
N PHE A 142 22.75 -5.27 8.91
CA PHE A 142 23.80 -5.07 7.92
C PHE A 142 24.87 -4.08 8.40
N TRP A 143 24.49 -2.92 8.88
CA TRP A 143 25.43 -1.91 9.37
C TRP A 143 26.14 -2.36 10.64
N LEU A 144 25.47 -3.06 11.56
CA LEU A 144 26.11 -3.63 12.74
C LEU A 144 27.18 -4.67 12.36
N ALA A 145 26.91 -5.52 11.35
CA ALA A 145 27.90 -6.47 10.86
C ALA A 145 29.14 -5.77 10.27
N ILE A 146 28.94 -4.70 9.49
CA ILE A 146 30.04 -3.88 8.93
C ILE A 146 30.86 -3.19 10.04
N ILE A 147 30.20 -2.58 11.02
CA ILE A 147 30.88 -1.95 12.16
C ILE A 147 31.69 -2.98 12.95
N TRP A 148 31.11 -4.16 13.20
CA TRP A 148 31.78 -5.24 13.90
C TRP A 148 33.02 -5.75 13.16
N LEU A 149 32.94 -5.91 11.83
CA LEU A 149 34.06 -6.27 10.98
C LEU A 149 35.25 -5.30 11.12
N ILE A 150 34.95 -4.00 11.21
CA ILE A 150 35.97 -2.95 11.34
C ILE A 150 36.61 -2.97 12.74
N LEU A 151 35.80 -3.16 13.80
CA LEU A 151 36.26 -3.06 15.20
C LEU A 151 36.91 -4.34 15.69
N ARG A 152 36.47 -5.52 15.28
CA ARG A 152 36.87 -6.83 15.77
C ARG A 152 37.23 -7.81 14.65
N PRO A 153 38.23 -7.53 13.79
CA PRO A 153 38.60 -8.42 12.70
C PRO A 153 39.01 -9.81 13.22
N GLY A 154 38.60 -10.85 12.53
CA GLY A 154 38.94 -12.24 12.85
C GLY A 154 37.82 -13.04 13.56
N ARG A 155 36.66 -12.43 13.80
CA ARG A 155 35.48 -13.14 14.32
C ARG A 155 34.41 -13.30 13.26
N VAL A 156 34.78 -13.96 12.16
CA VAL A 156 33.98 -14.15 10.92
C VAL A 156 32.57 -14.68 11.18
N LEU A 157 32.39 -15.52 12.21
CA LEU A 157 31.08 -16.09 12.54
C LEU A 157 30.03 -15.03 12.91
N TRP A 158 30.40 -13.99 13.65
CA TRP A 158 29.47 -12.92 14.04
C TRP A 158 29.13 -12.00 12.86
N GLU A 159 30.07 -11.79 11.96
CA GLU A 159 29.88 -11.04 10.72
C GLU A 159 28.89 -11.77 9.80
N LEU A 160 29.13 -13.08 9.59
CA LEU A 160 28.24 -13.93 8.80
C LEU A 160 26.81 -14.00 9.42
N ALA A 161 26.71 -14.09 10.77
CA ALA A 161 25.42 -14.10 11.45
C ALA A 161 24.65 -12.79 11.23
N GLY A 162 25.33 -11.63 11.32
CA GLY A 162 24.69 -10.34 11.06
C GLY A 162 24.22 -10.18 9.62
N ILE A 163 25.03 -10.57 8.65
CA ILE A 163 24.67 -10.57 7.22
C ILE A 163 23.51 -11.52 6.95
N PHE A 164 23.51 -12.70 7.56
CA PHE A 164 22.44 -13.69 7.42
C PHE A 164 21.11 -13.18 7.96
N LEU A 165 21.12 -12.52 9.14
CA LEU A 165 19.91 -11.91 9.71
C LEU A 165 19.42 -10.75 8.83
N ALA A 166 20.32 -9.94 8.30
CA ALA A 166 19.97 -8.87 7.36
C ALA A 166 19.30 -9.46 6.10
N ALA A 167 19.82 -10.57 5.55
CA ALA A 167 19.24 -11.25 4.40
C ALA A 167 17.85 -11.82 4.69
N ILE A 168 17.62 -12.41 5.87
CA ILE A 168 16.30 -12.91 6.28
C ILE A 168 15.29 -11.76 6.36
N CYS A 169 15.66 -10.67 7.04
CA CYS A 169 14.78 -9.51 7.17
C CYS A 169 14.54 -8.83 5.81
N GLY A 170 15.55 -8.76 4.95
CA GLY A 170 15.42 -8.25 3.59
C GLY A 170 14.48 -9.11 2.74
N PHE A 171 14.57 -10.43 2.86
CA PHE A 171 13.65 -11.36 2.20
C PHE A 171 12.21 -11.21 2.73
N ALA A 172 12.03 -11.03 4.05
CA ALA A 172 10.72 -10.77 4.64
C ALA A 172 10.12 -9.45 4.10
N ALA A 173 10.92 -8.38 4.06
CA ALA A 173 10.52 -7.10 3.48
C ALA A 173 10.09 -7.25 1.99
N PHE A 174 10.90 -7.95 1.20
CA PHE A 174 10.61 -8.22 -0.21
C PHE A 174 9.32 -9.00 -0.39
N THR A 175 9.08 -10.03 0.44
CA THR A 175 7.86 -10.85 0.37
C THR A 175 6.62 -10.03 0.66
N LEU A 176 6.64 -9.18 1.70
CA LEU A 176 5.51 -8.32 2.05
C LEU A 176 5.28 -7.22 1.01
N GLU A 177 6.33 -6.66 0.43
CA GLU A 177 6.23 -5.61 -0.59
C GLU A 177 5.67 -6.13 -1.92
N ASN A 178 5.91 -7.40 -2.26
CA ASN A 178 5.43 -8.03 -3.49
C ASN A 178 4.27 -9.02 -3.25
N GLY A 179 3.79 -9.12 -2.03
CA GLY A 179 2.71 -10.01 -1.64
C GLY A 179 1.32 -9.45 -1.94
N THR A 180 0.30 -10.11 -1.40
CA THR A 180 -1.12 -9.79 -1.65
C THR A 180 -1.48 -8.37 -1.24
N ARG A 181 -0.89 -7.86 -0.15
CA ARG A 181 -1.06 -6.48 0.34
C ARG A 181 0.10 -5.56 -0.07
N GLY A 182 0.90 -5.94 -1.05
CA GLY A 182 2.07 -5.21 -1.51
C GLY A 182 1.76 -4.07 -2.48
N GLN A 183 2.77 -3.71 -3.29
CA GLN A 183 2.67 -2.61 -4.26
C GLN A 183 1.67 -2.88 -5.39
N GLY A 184 1.47 -4.15 -5.73
CA GLY A 184 0.59 -4.58 -6.82
C GLY A 184 -0.88 -4.63 -6.46
N LEU A 185 -1.25 -4.48 -5.17
CA LEU A 185 -2.66 -4.55 -4.75
C LEU A 185 -3.47 -3.46 -5.44
N ALA A 186 -4.55 -3.88 -6.07
CA ALA A 186 -5.56 -3.03 -6.71
C ALA A 186 -6.95 -3.53 -6.39
N ILE A 187 -7.89 -2.61 -6.33
CA ILE A 187 -9.30 -2.89 -6.06
C ILE A 187 -10.09 -2.69 -7.34
N VAL A 188 -10.94 -3.65 -7.66
CA VAL A 188 -11.87 -3.57 -8.78
C VAL A 188 -12.94 -2.51 -8.47
N ILE A 189 -13.03 -1.50 -9.33
CA ILE A 189 -13.99 -0.40 -9.18
C ILE A 189 -15.13 -0.45 -10.20
N ALA A 190 -14.97 -1.23 -11.28
CA ALA A 190 -16.00 -1.38 -12.30
C ALA A 190 -17.06 -2.41 -11.88
N GLU A 191 -18.33 -2.14 -12.20
CA GLU A 191 -19.46 -3.01 -11.83
C GLU A 191 -19.44 -4.37 -12.52
N ASN A 192 -18.93 -4.46 -13.77
CA ASN A 192 -18.95 -5.67 -14.59
C ASN A 192 -17.53 -6.05 -15.04
N ALA A 193 -16.58 -6.08 -14.10
CA ALA A 193 -15.22 -6.47 -14.41
C ALA A 193 -15.10 -7.99 -14.57
N GLU A 194 -14.36 -8.42 -15.59
CA GLU A 194 -14.03 -9.82 -15.82
C GLU A 194 -12.53 -9.97 -16.07
N ALA A 195 -11.93 -10.96 -15.43
CA ALA A 195 -10.61 -11.42 -15.80
C ALA A 195 -10.70 -12.37 -17.01
N ARG A 196 -9.86 -12.16 -18.00
CA ARG A 196 -9.88 -12.88 -19.29
C ARG A 196 -8.57 -13.57 -19.59
N VAL A 197 -8.60 -14.59 -20.46
CA VAL A 197 -7.39 -15.34 -20.85
C VAL A 197 -6.48 -14.55 -21.78
N ALA A 198 -6.98 -13.49 -22.43
CA ALA A 198 -6.23 -12.67 -23.41
C ALA A 198 -6.72 -11.21 -23.39
N THR A 199 -5.93 -10.31 -24.00
CA THR A 199 -6.15 -8.87 -24.06
C THR A 199 -7.13 -8.44 -25.15
N VAL A 200 -8.27 -9.13 -25.25
CA VAL A 200 -9.37 -8.82 -26.18
C VAL A 200 -10.72 -9.05 -25.49
N ASP A 201 -11.69 -8.22 -25.79
CA ASP A 201 -13.01 -8.28 -25.14
C ASP A 201 -13.78 -9.57 -25.42
N SER A 202 -13.52 -10.23 -26.56
CA SER A 202 -14.14 -11.51 -26.93
C SER A 202 -13.44 -12.73 -26.31
N ALA A 203 -12.34 -12.55 -25.56
CA ALA A 203 -11.63 -13.65 -24.91
C ALA A 203 -12.49 -14.29 -23.81
N ARG A 204 -12.30 -15.58 -23.62
CA ARG A 204 -13.00 -16.32 -22.58
C ARG A 204 -12.73 -15.73 -21.19
N SER A 205 -13.80 -15.52 -20.42
CA SER A 205 -13.72 -15.12 -19.01
C SER A 205 -13.09 -16.24 -18.17
N VAL A 206 -12.19 -15.87 -17.28
CA VAL A 206 -11.55 -16.70 -16.25
C VAL A 206 -12.35 -16.61 -14.96
N LEU A 207 -12.69 -15.36 -14.57
CA LEU A 207 -13.38 -15.04 -13.33
C LEU A 207 -14.13 -13.72 -13.48
N ALA A 208 -15.38 -13.70 -13.03
CA ALA A 208 -16.12 -12.45 -12.82
C ALA A 208 -15.65 -11.81 -11.52
N LEU A 209 -15.41 -10.52 -11.55
CA LEU A 209 -14.87 -9.76 -10.43
C LEU A 209 -15.89 -8.71 -9.98
N PRO A 210 -16.67 -8.97 -8.92
CA PRO A 210 -17.53 -7.96 -8.32
C PRO A 210 -16.74 -6.69 -7.93
N PRO A 211 -17.39 -5.51 -7.88
CA PRO A 211 -16.75 -4.30 -7.35
C PRO A 211 -16.20 -4.54 -5.96
N GLY A 212 -15.02 -3.99 -5.66
CA GLY A 212 -14.34 -4.21 -4.39
C GLY A 212 -13.46 -5.47 -4.35
N SER A 213 -13.48 -6.32 -5.39
CA SER A 213 -12.59 -7.49 -5.42
C SER A 213 -11.13 -7.07 -5.46
N GLU A 214 -10.32 -7.76 -4.68
CA GLU A 214 -8.88 -7.56 -4.61
C GLU A 214 -8.17 -8.32 -5.73
N VAL A 215 -7.19 -7.67 -6.36
CA VAL A 215 -6.31 -8.28 -7.36
C VAL A 215 -4.88 -7.76 -7.18
N VAL A 216 -3.88 -8.56 -7.57
CA VAL A 216 -2.49 -8.06 -7.62
C VAL A 216 -2.09 -7.85 -9.06
N ILE A 217 -1.85 -6.59 -9.46
CA ILE A 217 -1.37 -6.26 -10.81
C ILE A 217 0.09 -6.68 -10.91
N LEU A 218 0.37 -7.60 -11.84
CA LEU A 218 1.68 -8.17 -12.09
C LEU A 218 2.37 -7.49 -13.27
N GLU A 219 1.62 -7.12 -14.32
CA GLU A 219 2.12 -6.51 -15.54
C GLU A 219 1.05 -5.57 -16.11
N GLU A 220 1.48 -4.45 -16.69
CA GLU A 220 0.63 -3.51 -17.41
C GLU A 220 0.95 -3.56 -18.90
N ARG A 221 -0.07 -3.68 -19.76
CA ARG A 221 0.10 -3.74 -21.21
C ARG A 221 -1.00 -2.95 -21.92
N GLY A 222 -0.71 -1.69 -22.22
CA GLY A 222 -1.68 -0.78 -22.86
C GLY A 222 -2.94 -0.65 -22.00
N ASP A 223 -4.09 -1.00 -22.58
CA ASP A 223 -5.39 -0.91 -21.91
C ASP A 223 -5.73 -2.12 -21.02
N TRP A 224 -4.75 -2.99 -20.76
CA TRP A 224 -4.93 -4.22 -20.01
C TRP A 224 -3.89 -4.39 -18.90
N ASN A 225 -4.34 -4.91 -17.76
CA ASN A 225 -3.52 -5.32 -16.63
C ASN A 225 -3.56 -6.84 -16.47
N TYR A 226 -2.37 -7.47 -16.41
CA TYR A 226 -2.26 -8.87 -16.04
C TYR A 226 -2.23 -8.99 -14.53
N ALA A 227 -3.17 -9.72 -13.95
CA ALA A 227 -3.39 -9.75 -12.51
C ALA A 227 -3.45 -11.19 -11.95
N ALA A 228 -2.98 -11.34 -10.71
CA ALA A 228 -3.30 -12.49 -9.88
C ALA A 228 -4.68 -12.26 -9.23
N LEU A 229 -5.49 -13.33 -9.21
CA LEU A 229 -6.90 -13.31 -8.82
C LEU A 229 -7.11 -14.07 -7.50
N PRO A 230 -8.22 -13.82 -6.78
CA PRO A 230 -8.52 -14.46 -5.50
C PRO A 230 -8.63 -16.00 -5.53
N ASN A 231 -8.78 -16.59 -6.71
CA ASN A 231 -8.85 -18.05 -6.90
C ASN A 231 -7.52 -18.69 -7.29
N ASP A 232 -6.38 -18.04 -6.99
CA ASP A 232 -5.02 -18.45 -7.38
C ASP A 232 -4.78 -18.54 -8.89
N GLN A 233 -5.73 -18.09 -9.71
CA GLN A 233 -5.57 -17.98 -11.16
C GLN A 233 -4.96 -16.62 -11.53
N ARG A 234 -4.71 -16.46 -12.82
CA ARG A 234 -4.25 -15.20 -13.41
C ARG A 234 -5.08 -14.88 -14.64
N GLY A 235 -5.25 -13.59 -14.89
CA GLY A 235 -6.01 -13.15 -16.04
C GLY A 235 -5.75 -11.70 -16.39
N TRP A 236 -6.19 -11.31 -17.56
CA TRP A 236 -6.16 -9.95 -18.04
C TRP A 236 -7.43 -9.23 -17.65
N ILE A 237 -7.32 -8.09 -17.02
CA ILE A 237 -8.43 -7.18 -16.69
C ILE A 237 -8.24 -5.86 -17.43
N ALA A 238 -9.30 -5.17 -17.79
CA ALA A 238 -9.20 -3.84 -18.38
C ALA A 238 -8.52 -2.88 -17.39
N ALA A 239 -7.61 -2.02 -17.88
CA ALA A 239 -6.83 -1.14 -17.02
C ALA A 239 -7.70 -0.18 -16.19
N ASN A 240 -8.83 0.25 -16.74
CA ASN A 240 -9.79 1.12 -16.06
C ASN A 240 -10.74 0.39 -15.10
N ALA A 241 -10.69 -0.95 -15.04
CA ALA A 241 -11.59 -1.73 -14.20
C ALA A 241 -11.10 -1.85 -12.75
N ALA A 242 -9.80 -1.65 -12.51
CA ALA A 242 -9.22 -1.73 -11.18
C ALA A 242 -8.24 -0.57 -10.93
N GLU A 243 -8.18 -0.11 -9.69
CA GLU A 243 -7.32 0.99 -9.28
C GLU A 243 -6.38 0.55 -8.16
N ARG A 244 -5.10 0.94 -8.24
CA ARG A 244 -4.11 0.61 -7.22
C ARG A 244 -4.44 1.29 -5.89
N VAL A 245 -4.25 0.53 -4.80
CA VAL A 245 -4.40 1.07 -3.44
C VAL A 245 -3.27 2.05 -3.14
N ARG A 246 -2.05 1.74 -3.59
CA ARG A 246 -0.90 2.63 -3.40
C ARG A 246 -1.00 3.85 -4.33
N LEU A 247 -0.80 5.02 -3.73
CA LEU A 247 -0.86 6.35 -4.36
C LEU A 247 0.53 6.81 -4.80
#